data_148ae2affaf9abada7bb1a7297c69c24
#
_entry.id   148ae2affaf9abada7bb1a7297c69c24
#
_cell.length_a   1.000
_cell.length_b   1.000
_cell.length_c   1.000
_cell.angle_alpha   90.00
_cell.angle_beta   90.00
_cell.angle_gamma   90.00
#
_symmetry.space_group_name_H-M   'P 1'
#
loop_
_entity.id
_entity.type
_entity.pdbx_description
1 polymer ?
#
loop_
_entity_poly.entity_id
_entity_poly.type
_entity_poly.pdbx_seq_one_letter_code
_entity_poly.pdbx_strand_id
1 'polypeptide(L)'
;MKEINVTGQKRTDLGKKASKSLRKEGFIPCNLYGEKKDANGAPEAMSFAVPFTELRKIIYTPHVYVINLIIDGESHTAIMKEIQFHPTTDAPLHVDFYEVNDQKPITIGIPVKLVGLAQGVRDGGRMNLSIRKIDVTAPFQQIPEHLDVDVTELKIGKSIKVGDLSFEGLELATSKAVVVCSIKMTRNAQLAAQAAAEEA
;
A
#
# COMPACT_ATOMS: atom_id res chain seq x y z
N MET A 1 8.92 8.62 -6.84
CA MET A 1 8.68 8.26 -5.41
C MET A 1 9.54 9.12 -4.50
N LYS A 2 9.12 9.30 -3.24
CA LYS A 2 9.91 10.03 -2.22
C LYS A 2 10.91 9.08 -1.58
N GLU A 3 12.11 9.58 -1.31
CA GLU A 3 13.16 8.81 -0.65
C GLU A 3 13.24 9.17 0.84
N ILE A 4 13.45 8.15 1.67
CA ILE A 4 13.64 8.32 3.12
C ILE A 4 14.79 7.44 3.57
N ASN A 5 15.68 8.01 4.39
CA ASN A 5 16.75 7.25 5.02
C ASN A 5 16.26 6.68 6.36
N VAL A 6 16.55 5.42 6.60
CA VAL A 6 16.23 4.69 7.84
C VAL A 6 17.47 3.97 8.32
N THR A 7 17.81 4.15 9.58
CA THR A 7 18.97 3.53 10.19
C THR A 7 18.57 2.29 10.98
N GLY A 8 19.21 1.18 10.73
CA GLY A 8 18.98 -0.09 11.42
C GLY A 8 20.26 -0.70 12.00
N GLN A 9 20.09 -1.61 12.93
CA GLN A 9 21.17 -2.39 13.55
C GLN A 9 20.95 -3.87 13.25
N LYS A 10 21.98 -4.57 12.77
CA LYS A 10 21.90 -6.00 12.49
C LYS A 10 21.64 -6.79 13.78
N ARG A 11 20.79 -7.80 13.68
CA ARG A 11 20.44 -8.64 14.82
C ARG A 11 21.18 -9.97 14.75
N THR A 12 21.83 -10.32 15.87
CA THR A 12 22.43 -11.64 16.11
C THR A 12 21.47 -12.56 16.86
N ASP A 13 20.70 -11.98 17.81
CA ASP A 13 19.75 -12.72 18.62
C ASP A 13 18.40 -12.83 17.93
N LEU A 14 18.04 -14.03 17.54
CA LEU A 14 16.79 -14.38 16.87
C LEU A 14 15.87 -15.13 17.83
N GLY A 15 14.55 -15.08 17.55
CA GLY A 15 13.55 -15.82 18.27
C GLY A 15 12.60 -14.98 19.12
N LYS A 16 11.61 -15.66 19.74
CA LYS A 16 10.46 -15.03 20.41
C LYS A 16 10.83 -14.13 21.59
N LYS A 17 11.77 -14.58 22.43
CA LYS A 17 12.19 -13.85 23.65
C LYS A 17 12.94 -12.58 23.27
N ALA A 18 13.91 -12.66 22.35
CA ALA A 18 14.68 -11.51 21.86
C ALA A 18 13.79 -10.47 21.16
N SER A 19 12.88 -10.89 20.27
CA SER A 19 11.96 -9.99 19.60
C SER A 19 10.98 -9.30 20.57
N LYS A 20 10.58 -9.98 21.66
CA LYS A 20 9.73 -9.37 22.70
C LYS A 20 10.51 -8.32 23.52
N SER A 21 11.79 -8.54 23.80
CA SER A 21 12.66 -7.57 24.51
C SER A 21 12.85 -6.33 23.65
N LEU A 22 13.24 -6.48 22.40
CA LEU A 22 13.44 -5.38 21.44
C LEU A 22 12.20 -4.47 21.34
N ARG A 23 11.00 -5.05 21.24
CA ARG A 23 9.77 -4.23 21.16
C ARG A 23 9.51 -3.45 22.45
N LYS A 24 9.91 -3.94 23.61
CA LYS A 24 9.81 -3.21 24.87
C LYS A 24 10.78 -2.03 24.93
N GLU A 25 11.93 -2.13 24.27
CA GLU A 25 12.96 -1.10 24.16
C GLU A 25 12.62 -0.07 23.05
N GLY A 26 11.49 -0.25 22.35
CA GLY A 26 11.05 0.67 21.30
C GLY A 26 11.63 0.37 19.92
N PHE A 27 12.26 -0.80 19.75
CA PHE A 27 12.76 -1.26 18.45
C PHE A 27 11.79 -2.26 17.81
N ILE A 28 11.70 -2.23 16.48
CA ILE A 28 10.89 -3.16 15.71
C ILE A 28 11.81 -4.10 14.96
N PRO A 29 11.62 -5.42 15.10
CA PRO A 29 12.33 -6.39 14.30
C PRO A 29 11.90 -6.30 12.84
N CYS A 30 12.87 -6.27 11.94
CA CYS A 30 12.68 -6.15 10.50
C CYS A 30 13.50 -7.22 9.78
N ASN A 31 13.04 -7.58 8.59
CA ASN A 31 13.79 -8.42 7.66
C ASN A 31 13.95 -7.69 6.33
N LEU A 32 15.16 -7.77 5.76
CA LEU A 32 15.46 -7.37 4.39
C LEU A 32 15.75 -8.63 3.59
N TYR A 33 15.07 -8.81 2.49
CA TYR A 33 15.31 -9.88 1.53
C TYR A 33 15.21 -9.34 0.11
N GLY A 34 15.88 -9.98 -0.83
CA GLY A 34 15.93 -9.55 -2.22
C GLY A 34 16.38 -10.66 -3.13
N GLU A 35 17.23 -10.32 -4.10
CA GLU A 35 17.71 -11.25 -5.10
C GLU A 35 18.87 -12.13 -4.64
N LYS A 36 19.60 -11.71 -3.61
CA LYS A 36 20.71 -12.50 -3.06
C LYS A 36 20.16 -13.82 -2.56
N LYS A 37 20.75 -14.90 -3.05
CA LYS A 37 20.40 -16.26 -2.65
C LYS A 37 21.57 -16.87 -1.87
N ASP A 38 21.22 -17.58 -0.82
CA ASP A 38 22.16 -18.42 -0.08
C ASP A 38 22.75 -19.53 -0.98
N ALA A 39 23.76 -20.18 -0.49
CA ALA A 39 24.36 -21.35 -1.13
C ALA A 39 23.35 -22.48 -1.43
N ASN A 40 22.20 -22.48 -0.77
CA ASN A 40 21.10 -23.44 -0.95
C ASN A 40 20.02 -22.96 -1.93
N GLY A 41 20.18 -21.76 -2.57
CA GLY A 41 19.22 -21.19 -3.50
C GLY A 41 18.01 -20.52 -2.84
N ALA A 42 17.93 -20.45 -1.52
CA ALA A 42 16.92 -19.69 -0.78
C ALA A 42 17.27 -18.18 -0.77
N PRO A 43 16.28 -17.27 -0.75
CA PRO A 43 16.56 -15.85 -0.63
C PRO A 43 17.29 -15.57 0.70
N GLU A 44 18.46 -14.93 0.61
CA GLU A 44 19.20 -14.50 1.80
C GLU A 44 18.39 -13.40 2.51
N ALA A 45 18.02 -13.66 3.75
CA ALA A 45 17.28 -12.71 4.56
C ALA A 45 18.16 -12.11 5.65
N MET A 46 18.36 -10.79 5.61
CA MET A 46 19.08 -10.07 6.65
C MET A 46 18.09 -9.62 7.73
N SER A 47 18.32 -10.06 8.98
CA SER A 47 17.51 -9.64 10.12
C SER A 47 18.15 -8.44 10.83
N PHE A 48 17.37 -7.40 11.06
CA PHE A 48 17.81 -6.16 11.70
C PHE A 48 16.71 -5.56 12.57
N ALA A 49 17.03 -4.53 13.32
CA ALA A 49 16.08 -3.81 14.17
C ALA A 49 16.15 -2.32 13.87
N VAL A 50 14.99 -1.67 13.83
CA VAL A 50 14.86 -0.23 13.58
C VAL A 50 14.09 0.42 14.71
N PRO A 51 14.47 1.63 15.17
CA PRO A 51 13.70 2.39 16.14
C PRO A 51 12.28 2.70 15.60
N PHE A 52 11.26 2.54 16.43
CA PHE A 52 9.87 2.84 16.03
C PHE A 52 9.69 4.28 15.53
N THR A 53 10.43 5.24 16.09
CA THR A 53 10.37 6.64 15.71
C THR A 53 10.70 6.90 14.24
N GLU A 54 11.62 6.14 13.64
CA GLU A 54 11.95 6.23 12.23
C GLU A 54 10.89 5.56 11.36
N LEU A 55 10.45 4.37 11.76
CA LEU A 55 9.41 3.62 11.02
C LEU A 55 8.06 4.31 11.04
N ARG A 56 7.73 5.03 12.11
CA ARG A 56 6.47 5.77 12.23
C ARG A 56 6.21 6.71 11.05
N LYS A 57 7.25 7.33 10.50
CA LYS A 57 7.17 8.27 9.37
C LYS A 57 6.76 7.59 8.07
N ILE A 58 6.98 6.28 7.96
CA ILE A 58 6.74 5.48 6.75
C ILE A 58 5.44 4.68 6.88
N ILE A 59 5.17 4.13 8.08
CA ILE A 59 4.05 3.22 8.31
C ILE A 59 2.69 3.95 8.24
N TYR A 60 2.58 5.12 8.86
CA TYR A 60 1.31 5.84 8.99
C TYR A 60 1.06 6.87 7.89
N THR A 61 1.63 6.65 6.72
CA THR A 61 1.43 7.51 5.55
C THR A 61 0.81 6.71 4.40
N PRO A 62 -0.05 7.33 3.58
CA PRO A 62 -0.61 6.67 2.42
C PRO A 62 0.38 6.50 1.26
N HIS A 63 1.53 7.18 1.32
CA HIS A 63 2.51 7.19 0.23
C HIS A 63 3.40 5.95 0.22
N VAL A 64 3.85 5.59 -0.97
CA VAL A 64 4.90 4.58 -1.16
C VAL A 64 6.25 5.30 -1.18
N TYR A 65 7.17 4.83 -0.34
CA TYR A 65 8.52 5.38 -0.21
C TYR A 65 9.56 4.40 -0.71
N VAL A 66 10.61 4.96 -1.31
CA VAL A 66 11.90 4.30 -1.45
C VAL A 66 12.66 4.51 -0.16
N ILE A 67 13.12 3.45 0.42
CA ILE A 67 13.77 3.48 1.71
C ILE A 67 15.23 3.13 1.54
N ASN A 68 16.11 4.07 1.83
CA ASN A 68 17.53 3.82 1.92
C ASN A 68 17.83 3.31 3.34
N LEU A 69 17.93 1.99 3.48
CA LEU A 69 18.26 1.33 4.73
C LEU A 69 19.77 1.38 4.95
N ILE A 70 20.19 2.00 6.04
CA ILE A 70 21.60 2.01 6.47
C ILE A 70 21.72 1.03 7.62
N ILE A 71 22.31 -0.14 7.36
CA ILE A 71 22.47 -1.22 8.34
C ILE A 71 23.95 -1.42 8.59
N ASP A 72 24.42 -1.12 9.80
CA ASP A 72 25.82 -1.20 10.21
C ASP A 72 26.82 -0.53 9.23
N GLY A 73 26.37 0.54 8.55
CA GLY A 73 27.17 1.31 7.60
C GLY A 73 27.02 0.86 6.14
N GLU A 74 26.33 -0.22 5.87
CA GLU A 74 25.96 -0.64 4.51
C GLU A 74 24.62 -0.01 4.10
N SER A 75 24.54 0.48 2.87
CA SER A 75 23.32 1.11 2.32
C SER A 75 22.62 0.16 1.38
N HIS A 76 21.33 -0.08 1.62
CA HIS A 76 20.44 -0.91 0.79
C HIS A 76 19.23 -0.11 0.37
N THR A 77 18.93 -0.12 -0.94
CA THR A 77 17.70 0.48 -1.44
C THR A 77 16.58 -0.54 -1.38
N ALA A 78 15.54 -0.24 -0.62
CA ALA A 78 14.45 -1.17 -0.37
C ALA A 78 13.08 -0.47 -0.39
N ILE A 79 12.04 -1.27 -0.53
CA ILE A 79 10.65 -0.86 -0.34
C ILE A 79 10.04 -1.66 0.80
N MET A 80 9.10 -1.04 1.51
CA MET A 80 8.32 -1.73 2.53
C MET A 80 7.26 -2.60 1.87
N LYS A 81 7.31 -3.91 2.11
CA LYS A 81 6.40 -4.88 1.50
C LYS A 81 5.25 -5.26 2.40
N GLU A 82 5.54 -5.64 3.64
CA GLU A 82 4.52 -6.07 4.58
C GLU A 82 4.78 -5.51 5.98
N ILE A 83 3.70 -5.26 6.70
CA ILE A 83 3.72 -4.82 8.10
C ILE A 83 2.76 -5.69 8.88
N GLN A 84 3.22 -6.23 9.99
CA GLN A 84 2.39 -6.94 10.94
C GLN A 84 2.08 -6.05 12.12
N PHE A 85 0.79 -5.89 12.42
CA PHE A 85 0.31 -5.11 13.57
C PHE A 85 -0.23 -6.01 14.67
N HIS A 86 -0.13 -5.53 15.89
CA HIS A 86 -0.78 -6.19 17.02
C HIS A 86 -2.30 -5.95 16.96
N PRO A 87 -3.14 -7.00 17.04
CA PRO A 87 -4.57 -6.89 16.73
C PRO A 87 -5.39 -5.99 17.67
N THR A 88 -4.89 -5.73 18.88
CA THR A 88 -5.60 -4.93 19.88
C THR A 88 -4.96 -3.57 20.16
N THR A 89 -3.65 -3.43 19.94
CA THR A 89 -2.91 -2.18 20.27
C THR A 89 -2.46 -1.42 19.03
N ASP A 90 -2.65 -1.98 17.82
CA ASP A 90 -2.17 -1.44 16.54
C ASP A 90 -0.67 -1.11 16.52
N ALA A 91 0.09 -1.64 17.49
CA ALA A 91 1.53 -1.50 17.51
C ALA A 91 2.18 -2.38 16.43
N PRO A 92 3.14 -1.88 15.64
CA PRO A 92 3.82 -2.69 14.64
C PRO A 92 4.68 -3.76 15.34
N LEU A 93 4.51 -5.01 14.90
CA LEU A 93 5.22 -6.16 15.42
C LEU A 93 6.42 -6.56 14.57
N HIS A 94 6.30 -6.42 13.27
CA HIS A 94 7.30 -6.80 12.30
C HIS A 94 7.12 -6.00 11.01
N VAL A 95 8.22 -5.71 10.33
CA VAL A 95 8.22 -5.07 9.00
C VAL A 95 9.13 -5.81 8.06
N ASP A 96 8.62 -6.11 6.90
CA ASP A 96 9.36 -6.76 5.81
C ASP A 96 9.75 -5.73 4.75
N PHE A 97 11.02 -5.72 4.41
CA PHE A 97 11.59 -4.89 3.36
C PHE A 97 12.07 -5.78 2.20
N TYR A 98 11.81 -5.31 1.00
CA TYR A 98 12.29 -5.95 -0.22
C TYR A 98 13.35 -5.07 -0.87
N GLU A 99 14.54 -5.61 -1.05
CA GLU A 99 15.66 -4.95 -1.73
C GLU A 99 15.32 -4.82 -3.22
N VAL A 100 15.42 -3.60 -3.73
CA VAL A 100 15.01 -3.27 -5.10
C VAL A 100 16.21 -3.24 -6.00
N ASN A 101 16.06 -3.86 -7.17
CA ASN A 101 17.02 -3.77 -8.27
C ASN A 101 16.33 -3.07 -9.46
N ASP A 102 17.01 -2.11 -10.10
CA ASP A 102 16.48 -1.32 -11.20
C ASP A 102 16.04 -2.14 -12.42
N GLN A 103 16.56 -3.35 -12.56
CA GLN A 103 16.33 -4.19 -13.75
C GLN A 103 15.11 -5.08 -13.65
N LYS A 104 14.54 -5.30 -12.45
CA LYS A 104 13.43 -6.24 -12.27
C LYS A 104 12.11 -5.55 -11.95
N PRO A 105 11.02 -6.03 -12.58
CA PRO A 105 9.70 -5.57 -12.19
C PRO A 105 9.37 -6.05 -10.78
N ILE A 106 8.79 -5.15 -9.99
CA ILE A 106 8.34 -5.44 -8.64
C ILE A 106 6.83 -5.28 -8.55
N THR A 107 6.19 -6.09 -7.70
CA THR A 107 4.77 -5.95 -7.41
C THR A 107 4.59 -5.24 -6.08
N ILE A 108 3.93 -4.08 -6.13
CA ILE A 108 3.68 -3.23 -4.96
C ILE A 108 2.27 -2.67 -4.98
N GLY A 109 1.66 -2.51 -3.79
CA GLY A 109 0.35 -1.88 -3.63
C GLY A 109 0.44 -0.36 -3.66
N ILE A 110 -0.06 0.26 -4.75
CA ILE A 110 -0.08 1.70 -4.93
C ILE A 110 -1.43 2.27 -4.46
N PRO A 111 -1.44 3.36 -3.67
CA PRO A 111 -2.69 3.96 -3.23
C PRO A 111 -3.48 4.57 -4.39
N VAL A 112 -4.80 4.41 -4.33
CA VAL A 112 -5.75 4.99 -5.29
C VAL A 112 -6.20 6.36 -4.81
N LYS A 113 -6.14 7.34 -5.69
CA LYS A 113 -6.68 8.68 -5.49
C LYS A 113 -7.82 8.92 -6.47
N LEU A 114 -9.00 9.22 -5.94
CA LEU A 114 -10.15 9.58 -6.77
C LEU A 114 -10.04 11.05 -7.17
N VAL A 115 -10.18 11.33 -8.47
CA VAL A 115 -10.11 12.66 -9.05
C VAL A 115 -11.46 13.01 -9.67
N GLY A 116 -11.86 14.26 -9.55
CA GLY A 116 -13.16 14.76 -10.04
C GLY A 116 -14.29 14.65 -9.02
N LEU A 117 -15.44 15.22 -9.37
CA LEU A 117 -16.67 15.14 -8.59
C LEU A 117 -17.69 14.32 -9.38
N ALA A 118 -17.95 13.11 -8.90
CA ALA A 118 -18.85 12.17 -9.56
C ALA A 118 -20.27 12.73 -9.72
N GLN A 119 -20.86 12.55 -10.91
CA GLN A 119 -22.23 12.96 -11.20
C GLN A 119 -23.21 12.34 -10.19
N GLY A 120 -23.08 11.06 -9.88
CA GLY A 120 -23.99 10.40 -8.94
C GLY A 120 -23.86 10.89 -7.50
N VAL A 121 -22.78 11.56 -7.12
CA VAL A 121 -22.68 12.25 -5.81
C VAL A 121 -23.44 13.56 -5.85
N ARG A 122 -23.41 14.28 -6.98
CA ARG A 122 -24.25 15.49 -7.19
C ARG A 122 -25.75 15.16 -7.15
N ASP A 123 -26.11 13.97 -7.66
CA ASP A 123 -27.49 13.46 -7.65
C ASP A 123 -27.89 12.86 -6.29
N GLY A 124 -27.11 13.08 -5.22
CA GLY A 124 -27.42 12.65 -3.85
C GLY A 124 -26.98 11.23 -3.49
N GLY A 125 -26.20 10.56 -4.33
CA GLY A 125 -25.56 9.27 -4.03
C GLY A 125 -24.38 9.41 -3.08
N ARG A 126 -23.98 8.30 -2.46
CA ARG A 126 -22.79 8.21 -1.60
C ARG A 126 -21.70 7.41 -2.29
N MET A 127 -20.53 8.04 -2.44
CA MET A 127 -19.34 7.35 -2.93
C MET A 127 -18.79 6.40 -1.88
N ASN A 128 -18.47 5.18 -2.29
CA ASN A 128 -17.83 4.15 -1.51
C ASN A 128 -16.56 3.69 -2.19
N LEU A 129 -15.41 3.90 -1.55
CA LEU A 129 -14.11 3.37 -1.99
C LEU A 129 -13.97 1.96 -1.40
N SER A 130 -13.99 0.93 -2.26
CA SER A 130 -13.92 -0.48 -1.85
C SER A 130 -12.49 -0.91 -1.57
N ILE A 131 -11.54 -0.53 -2.43
CA ILE A 131 -10.12 -0.80 -2.23
C ILE A 131 -9.34 0.50 -2.23
N ARG A 132 -8.38 0.59 -1.34
CA ARG A 132 -7.54 1.79 -1.17
C ARG A 132 -6.18 1.68 -1.88
N LYS A 133 -5.75 0.46 -2.18
CA LYS A 133 -4.50 0.16 -2.88
C LYS A 133 -4.76 -0.85 -3.98
N ILE A 134 -4.07 -0.71 -5.09
CA ILE A 134 -4.08 -1.66 -6.20
C ILE A 134 -2.65 -2.19 -6.35
N ASP A 135 -2.51 -3.51 -6.42
CA ASP A 135 -1.21 -4.14 -6.64
C ASP A 135 -0.85 -4.00 -8.12
N VAL A 136 0.31 -3.41 -8.36
CA VAL A 136 0.84 -3.11 -9.69
C VAL A 136 2.21 -3.72 -9.83
N THR A 137 2.47 -4.33 -10.98
CA THR A 137 3.78 -4.85 -11.36
C THR A 137 4.41 -3.92 -12.39
N ALA A 138 5.55 -3.35 -12.08
CA ALA A 138 6.30 -2.47 -12.98
C ALA A 138 7.78 -2.39 -12.58
N PRO A 139 8.66 -1.93 -13.48
CA PRO A 139 10.01 -1.51 -13.11
C PRO A 139 9.95 -0.39 -12.08
N PHE A 140 10.82 -0.44 -11.08
CA PHE A 140 10.83 0.48 -9.95
C PHE A 140 10.74 1.96 -10.34
N GLN A 141 11.45 2.37 -11.39
CA GLN A 141 11.51 3.77 -11.84
C GLN A 141 10.19 4.31 -12.40
N GLN A 142 9.29 3.42 -12.88
CA GLN A 142 8.02 3.80 -13.49
C GLN A 142 6.84 3.84 -12.51
N ILE A 143 7.05 3.44 -11.26
CA ILE A 143 5.98 3.35 -10.28
C ILE A 143 5.61 4.76 -9.76
N PRO A 144 4.36 5.23 -9.96
CA PRO A 144 3.90 6.53 -9.47
C PRO A 144 3.64 6.52 -7.95
N GLU A 145 3.51 7.69 -7.35
CA GLU A 145 3.17 7.81 -5.92
C GLU A 145 1.72 7.41 -5.63
N HIS A 146 0.82 7.58 -6.56
CA HIS A 146 -0.61 7.24 -6.47
C HIS A 146 -1.18 6.97 -7.86
N LEU A 147 -2.30 6.26 -7.91
CA LEU A 147 -3.06 6.01 -9.13
C LEU A 147 -4.26 6.95 -9.15
N ASP A 148 -4.30 7.87 -10.09
CA ASP A 148 -5.41 8.78 -10.28
C ASP A 148 -6.54 8.07 -11.04
N VAL A 149 -7.72 8.02 -10.42
CA VAL A 149 -8.93 7.42 -11.00
C VAL A 149 -9.98 8.52 -11.16
N ASP A 150 -10.31 8.85 -12.39
CA ASP A 150 -11.38 9.81 -12.69
C ASP A 150 -12.74 9.19 -12.43
N VAL A 151 -13.54 9.88 -11.61
CA VAL A 151 -14.88 9.46 -11.23
C VAL A 151 -15.97 10.41 -11.73
N THR A 152 -15.62 11.38 -12.55
CA THR A 152 -16.52 12.50 -12.95
C THR A 152 -17.82 12.00 -13.59
N GLU A 153 -17.74 11.00 -14.46
CA GLU A 153 -18.91 10.44 -15.17
C GLU A 153 -19.65 9.34 -14.39
N LEU A 154 -19.19 9.00 -13.18
CA LEU A 154 -19.77 7.89 -12.43
C LEU A 154 -21.16 8.26 -11.88
N LYS A 155 -22.17 7.49 -12.29
CA LYS A 155 -23.59 7.65 -11.92
C LYS A 155 -23.96 6.79 -10.71
N ILE A 156 -25.13 7.09 -10.10
CA ILE A 156 -25.71 6.29 -9.01
C ILE A 156 -25.89 4.83 -9.45
N GLY A 157 -25.49 3.89 -8.60
CA GLY A 157 -25.60 2.44 -8.86
C GLY A 157 -24.51 1.88 -9.77
N LYS A 158 -23.60 2.71 -10.28
CA LYS A 158 -22.46 2.26 -11.08
C LYS A 158 -21.21 2.10 -10.24
N SER A 159 -20.27 1.29 -10.74
CA SER A 159 -18.98 1.02 -10.11
C SER A 159 -17.88 1.01 -11.15
N ILE A 160 -16.68 1.41 -10.75
CA ILE A 160 -15.45 1.27 -11.52
C ILE A 160 -14.70 0.05 -10.99
N LYS A 161 -14.31 -0.85 -11.88
CA LYS A 161 -13.53 -2.04 -11.58
C LYS A 161 -12.07 -1.84 -11.98
N VAL A 162 -11.18 -2.66 -11.44
CA VAL A 162 -9.76 -2.66 -11.82
C VAL A 162 -9.58 -2.91 -13.32
N GLY A 163 -10.44 -3.74 -13.93
CA GLY A 163 -10.40 -4.03 -15.37
C GLY A 163 -10.79 -2.87 -16.29
N ASP A 164 -11.45 -1.83 -15.74
CA ASP A 164 -11.85 -0.62 -16.48
C ASP A 164 -10.74 0.43 -16.48
N LEU A 165 -9.67 0.20 -15.70
CA LEU A 165 -8.55 1.11 -15.55
C LEU A 165 -7.37 0.65 -16.42
N SER A 166 -6.69 1.62 -17.04
CA SER A 166 -5.46 1.39 -17.80
C SER A 166 -4.47 2.49 -17.46
N PHE A 167 -3.25 2.10 -17.09
CA PHE A 167 -2.16 3.02 -16.80
C PHE A 167 -0.97 2.67 -17.67
N GLU A 168 -0.36 3.67 -18.29
CA GLU A 168 0.79 3.47 -19.18
C GLU A 168 1.99 2.90 -18.42
N GLY A 169 2.57 1.83 -18.93
CA GLY A 169 3.77 1.20 -18.35
C GLY A 169 3.54 0.40 -17.06
N LEU A 170 2.28 0.24 -16.62
CA LEU A 170 1.93 -0.48 -15.40
C LEU A 170 1.07 -1.70 -15.71
N GLU A 171 1.44 -2.85 -15.16
CA GLU A 171 0.64 -4.06 -15.20
C GLU A 171 -0.13 -4.23 -13.88
N LEU A 172 -1.47 -4.27 -13.96
CA LEU A 172 -2.32 -4.44 -12.78
C LEU A 172 -2.34 -5.90 -12.35
N ALA A 173 -1.71 -6.21 -11.22
CA ALA A 173 -1.67 -7.56 -10.63
C ALA A 173 -2.97 -7.93 -9.90
N THR A 174 -3.73 -6.92 -9.45
CA THR A 174 -5.04 -7.12 -8.82
C THR A 174 -6.06 -7.62 -9.85
N SER A 175 -6.92 -8.56 -9.44
CA SER A 175 -7.95 -9.14 -10.32
C SER A 175 -8.84 -8.07 -10.96
N LYS A 176 -9.07 -8.16 -12.26
CA LYS A 176 -9.91 -7.24 -13.07
C LYS A 176 -11.36 -7.13 -12.59
N ALA A 177 -11.88 -8.15 -11.89
CA ALA A 177 -13.23 -8.17 -11.37
C ALA A 177 -13.43 -7.35 -10.08
N VAL A 178 -12.35 -6.95 -9.42
CA VAL A 178 -12.41 -6.22 -8.15
C VAL A 178 -12.91 -4.80 -8.38
N VAL A 179 -13.88 -4.39 -7.56
CA VAL A 179 -14.46 -3.03 -7.61
C VAL A 179 -13.55 -2.07 -6.85
N VAL A 180 -13.12 -1.00 -7.52
CA VAL A 180 -12.31 0.08 -6.93
C VAL A 180 -13.19 1.04 -6.15
N CYS A 181 -14.19 1.61 -6.81
CA CYS A 181 -15.16 2.50 -6.19
C CYS A 181 -16.57 2.30 -6.78
N SER A 182 -17.58 2.69 -6.02
CA SER A 182 -18.97 2.61 -6.42
C SER A 182 -19.77 3.73 -5.81
N ILE A 183 -20.87 4.14 -6.46
CA ILE A 183 -21.82 5.09 -5.89
C ILE A 183 -23.09 4.36 -5.47
N LYS A 184 -23.32 4.34 -4.16
CA LYS A 184 -24.54 3.76 -3.59
C LYS A 184 -25.65 4.81 -3.51
N MET A 185 -26.86 4.37 -3.80
CA MET A 185 -28.07 5.21 -3.62
C MET A 185 -28.29 5.46 -2.12
N THR A 186 -28.53 6.70 -1.75
CA THR A 186 -28.94 7.08 -0.38
C THR A 186 -30.45 7.06 -0.25
N ARG A 187 -30.97 7.02 0.99
CA ARG A 187 -32.43 7.10 1.23
C ARG A 187 -33.04 8.37 0.65
N ASN A 188 -32.34 9.49 0.75
CA ASN A 188 -32.82 10.76 0.20
C ASN A 188 -32.88 10.75 -1.33
N ALA A 189 -31.88 10.15 -1.98
CA ALA A 189 -31.89 9.99 -3.44
C ALA A 189 -32.99 9.02 -3.90
N GLN A 190 -33.32 7.99 -3.10
CA GLN A 190 -34.46 7.10 -3.38
C GLN A 190 -35.77 7.84 -3.30
N LEU A 191 -36.01 8.65 -2.26
CA LEU A 191 -37.22 9.43 -2.10
C LEU A 191 -37.38 10.46 -3.22
N ALA A 192 -36.30 11.14 -3.60
CA ALA A 192 -36.32 12.09 -4.71
C ALA A 192 -36.62 11.39 -6.06
N ALA A 193 -36.07 10.21 -6.29
CA ALA A 193 -36.33 9.40 -7.49
C ALA A 193 -37.80 8.89 -7.52
N GLN A 194 -38.36 8.50 -6.36
CA GLN A 194 -39.77 8.11 -6.26
C GLN A 194 -40.73 9.29 -6.50
N ALA A 195 -40.44 10.44 -5.91
CA ALA A 195 -41.23 11.64 -6.14
C ALA A 195 -41.23 12.06 -7.62
N ALA A 196 -40.08 12.02 -8.27
CA ALA A 196 -39.96 12.31 -9.70
C ALA A 196 -40.68 11.27 -10.61
N ALA A 197 -40.82 10.02 -10.13
CA ALA A 197 -41.55 8.98 -10.86
C ALA A 197 -43.08 9.06 -10.67
N GLU A 198 -43.54 9.69 -9.59
CA GLU A 198 -44.97 9.93 -9.33
C GLU A 198 -45.52 11.20 -10.05
N GLU A 199 -44.63 12.12 -10.43
CA GLU A 199 -44.98 13.35 -11.18
C GLU A 199 -44.92 13.17 -12.71
N ALA A 200 -44.48 12.03 -13.23
CA ALA A 200 -44.32 11.71 -14.65
C ALA A 200 -45.38 10.74 -15.17
#